data_25b39f7f460113218b643cb7d137f334
#
_entry.id   25b39f7f460113218b643cb7d137f334
#
_cell.length_a   1.000
_cell.length_b   1.000
_cell.length_c   1.000
_cell.angle_alpha   90.00
_cell.angle_beta   90.00
_cell.angle_gamma   90.00
#
_symmetry.space_group_name_H-M   'P 1'
#
loop_
_entity.id
_entity.type
_entity.pdbx_description
1 polymer ?
#
loop_
_entity_poly.entity_id
_entity_poly.type
_entity_poly.pdbx_seq_one_letter_code
_entity_poly.pdbx_strand_id
1 'polypeptide(L)'
;LLFIGGIETGSITELFGEFRTGKSQLCHTLSVTAQLPVSMGGGEGKCLFIDTEGTFRPSRILSIANKYSLNGEETLDNIAYARAYNTDHQTSLLIQAAAMMSEARFSILIVDSAMALYRTDFAGRGELAARQIHLGQFLRQLQRLADEFGVAVVITNQVVAQVDGGASMFNPDPKKPAGGNIIAHASCTRLQLRKGRGENRICKVYDSPSLAESECTFAIMEDGISDAVE
;
A
#
# COMPACT_ATOMS: atom_id res chain seq x y z
N LEU A 1 2.57 13.73 -11.80
CA LEU A 1 3.46 13.44 -10.67
C LEU A 1 3.00 14.22 -9.44
N LEU A 2 2.18 13.59 -8.59
CA LEU A 2 1.61 14.22 -7.41
C LEU A 2 2.65 14.50 -6.34
N PHE A 3 3.78 13.83 -6.39
CA PHE A 3 4.71 13.81 -5.27
C PHE A 3 6.09 14.19 -5.76
N ILE A 4 6.50 15.38 -5.43
CA ILE A 4 7.92 15.73 -5.44
C ILE A 4 8.56 14.89 -4.35
N GLY A 5 9.25 13.81 -4.73
CA GLY A 5 9.94 12.90 -3.81
C GLY A 5 9.41 11.45 -3.75
N GLY A 6 8.25 11.13 -4.33
CA GLY A 6 7.71 9.75 -4.36
C GLY A 6 7.15 9.27 -3.02
N ILE A 7 7.23 7.96 -2.76
CA ILE A 7 6.83 7.34 -1.49
C ILE A 7 7.97 7.49 -0.48
N GLU A 8 7.67 8.07 0.67
CA GLU A 8 8.64 8.41 1.70
C GLU A 8 9.16 7.16 2.42
N THR A 9 10.48 7.07 2.61
CA THR A 9 11.13 6.02 3.42
C THR A 9 11.03 6.32 4.91
N GLY A 10 11.21 5.33 5.77
CA GLY A 10 11.11 5.51 7.22
C GLY A 10 9.69 5.77 7.72
N SER A 11 8.67 5.59 6.88
CA SER A 11 7.28 5.88 7.23
C SER A 11 6.30 4.93 6.55
N ILE A 12 5.05 4.94 7.04
CA ILE A 12 3.95 4.17 6.46
C ILE A 12 3.10 5.09 5.59
N THR A 13 2.95 4.72 4.31
CA THR A 13 2.01 5.33 3.37
C THR A 13 0.80 4.41 3.20
N GLU A 14 -0.40 4.92 3.45
CA GLU A 14 -1.66 4.20 3.25
C GLU A 14 -2.30 4.57 1.91
N LEU A 15 -2.56 3.56 1.07
CA LEU A 15 -3.38 3.66 -0.14
C LEU A 15 -4.77 3.12 0.16
N PHE A 16 -5.80 3.96 0.21
CA PHE A 16 -7.15 3.49 0.48
C PHE A 16 -8.16 3.91 -0.59
N GLY A 17 -9.21 3.14 -0.72
CA GLY A 17 -10.26 3.38 -1.69
C GLY A 17 -11.12 2.16 -1.92
N GLU A 18 -12.16 2.32 -2.72
CA GLU A 18 -13.07 1.23 -3.09
C GLU A 18 -12.38 0.13 -3.90
N PHE A 19 -13.13 -0.94 -4.14
CA PHE A 19 -12.72 -1.97 -5.07
C PHE A 19 -12.52 -1.39 -6.49
N ARG A 20 -11.48 -1.86 -7.19
CA ARG A 20 -11.09 -1.42 -8.56
C ARG A 20 -10.62 0.05 -8.66
N THR A 21 -10.13 0.66 -7.59
CA THR A 21 -9.54 2.01 -7.66
C THR A 21 -8.05 2.04 -8.00
N GLY A 22 -7.41 0.86 -8.15
CA GLY A 22 -6.02 0.77 -8.61
C GLY A 22 -4.98 0.53 -7.50
N LYS A 23 -5.40 0.24 -6.25
CA LYS A 23 -4.47 0.00 -5.12
C LYS A 23 -3.41 -1.05 -5.45
N SER A 24 -3.82 -2.26 -5.79
CA SER A 24 -2.89 -3.36 -6.13
C SER A 24 -2.08 -3.06 -7.40
N GLN A 25 -2.64 -2.32 -8.36
CA GLN A 25 -1.91 -1.90 -9.56
C GLN A 25 -0.77 -0.94 -9.23
N LEU A 26 -1.01 0.01 -8.31
CA LEU A 26 0.04 0.86 -7.77
C LEU A 26 1.09 0.04 -7.02
N CYS A 27 0.67 -0.94 -6.19
CA CYS A 27 1.60 -1.82 -5.49
C CYS A 27 2.51 -2.61 -6.45
N HIS A 28 1.97 -3.16 -7.55
CA HIS A 28 2.78 -3.83 -8.57
C HIS A 28 3.76 -2.85 -9.24
N THR A 29 3.32 -1.64 -9.57
CA THR A 29 4.20 -0.63 -10.16
C THR A 29 5.30 -0.22 -9.19
N LEU A 30 4.98 0.02 -7.93
CA LEU A 30 5.95 0.35 -6.88
C LEU A 30 6.96 -0.78 -6.65
N SER A 31 6.54 -2.05 -6.75
CA SER A 31 7.47 -3.20 -6.63
C SER A 31 8.56 -3.20 -7.69
N VAL A 32 8.28 -2.66 -8.87
CA VAL A 32 9.24 -2.53 -9.97
C VAL A 32 10.03 -1.23 -9.85
N THR A 33 9.34 -0.09 -9.67
CA THR A 33 10.00 1.23 -9.67
C THR A 33 10.92 1.43 -8.46
N ALA A 34 10.67 0.75 -7.35
CA ALA A 34 11.56 0.75 -6.19
C ALA A 34 12.96 0.18 -6.49
N GLN A 35 13.09 -0.65 -7.54
CA GLN A 35 14.35 -1.25 -7.97
C GLN A 35 15.16 -0.34 -8.90
N LEU A 36 14.54 0.71 -9.44
CA LEU A 36 15.22 1.66 -10.33
C LEU A 36 16.34 2.41 -9.59
N PRO A 37 17.34 2.93 -10.33
CA PRO A 37 18.35 3.83 -9.78
C PRO A 37 17.74 5.06 -9.13
N VAL A 38 18.39 5.59 -8.09
CA VAL A 38 17.97 6.84 -7.42
C VAL A 38 17.83 7.99 -8.41
N SER A 39 18.71 8.06 -9.41
CA SER A 39 18.66 9.07 -10.48
C SER A 39 17.37 9.02 -11.32
N MET A 40 16.68 7.87 -11.31
CA MET A 40 15.38 7.66 -11.98
C MET A 40 14.19 7.68 -11.00
N GLY A 41 14.42 8.09 -9.76
CA GLY A 41 13.40 8.14 -8.72
C GLY A 41 13.13 6.79 -8.03
N GLY A 42 14.02 5.81 -8.21
CA GLY A 42 13.95 4.51 -7.52
C GLY A 42 14.68 4.50 -6.19
N GLY A 43 14.68 3.34 -5.54
CA GLY A 43 15.33 3.11 -4.25
C GLY A 43 16.57 2.19 -4.32
N GLU A 44 16.92 1.67 -5.49
CA GLU A 44 18.02 0.72 -5.72
C GLU A 44 18.02 -0.46 -4.76
N GLY A 45 16.84 -0.98 -4.43
CA GLY A 45 16.67 -2.07 -3.46
C GLY A 45 15.57 -3.03 -3.86
N LYS A 46 15.57 -4.20 -3.20
CA LYS A 46 14.54 -5.23 -3.37
C LYS A 46 13.20 -4.77 -2.81
N CYS A 47 12.13 -5.43 -3.26
CA CYS A 47 10.79 -5.27 -2.74
C CYS A 47 10.41 -6.48 -1.88
N LEU A 48 9.80 -6.25 -0.71
CA LEU A 48 9.11 -7.30 0.03
C LEU A 48 7.60 -7.09 -0.12
N PHE A 49 6.88 -8.12 -0.59
CA PHE A 49 5.46 -8.05 -0.89
C PHE A 49 4.69 -9.09 -0.07
N ILE A 50 3.88 -8.62 0.89
CA ILE A 50 2.95 -9.46 1.68
C ILE A 50 1.56 -9.33 1.06
N ASP A 51 1.05 -10.44 0.53
CA ASP A 51 -0.24 -10.52 -0.14
C ASP A 51 -1.26 -11.24 0.77
N THR A 52 -2.36 -10.59 1.11
CA THR A 52 -3.43 -11.16 1.93
C THR A 52 -4.65 -11.59 1.14
N GLU A 53 -4.81 -11.08 -0.09
CA GLU A 53 -5.99 -11.33 -0.94
C GLU A 53 -5.71 -12.24 -2.14
N GLY A 54 -4.43 -12.58 -2.44
CA GLY A 54 -4.04 -13.37 -3.61
C GLY A 54 -4.08 -12.58 -4.91
N THR A 55 -3.76 -11.31 -4.84
CA THR A 55 -3.85 -10.39 -5.98
C THR A 55 -2.53 -10.19 -6.72
N PHE A 56 -1.41 -10.65 -6.18
CA PHE A 56 -0.11 -10.56 -6.84
C PHE A 56 -0.09 -11.34 -8.16
N ARG A 57 0.45 -10.72 -9.20
CA ARG A 57 0.53 -11.29 -10.56
C ARG A 57 1.92 -11.10 -11.14
N PRO A 58 2.74 -12.17 -11.24
CA PRO A 58 4.06 -12.11 -11.86
C PRO A 58 4.05 -11.55 -13.28
N SER A 59 3.06 -11.95 -14.09
CA SER A 59 2.92 -11.43 -15.46
C SER A 59 2.79 -9.91 -15.51
N ARG A 60 2.15 -9.32 -14.49
CA ARG A 60 2.01 -7.87 -14.38
C ARG A 60 3.35 -7.20 -14.08
N ILE A 61 4.17 -7.82 -13.23
CA ILE A 61 5.53 -7.35 -12.95
C ILE A 61 6.38 -7.34 -14.22
N LEU A 62 6.31 -8.42 -15.03
CA LEU A 62 7.04 -8.49 -16.31
C LEU A 62 6.64 -7.38 -17.27
N SER A 63 5.33 -7.10 -17.41
CA SER A 63 4.85 -6.02 -18.28
C SER A 63 5.36 -4.65 -17.81
N ILE A 64 5.35 -4.40 -16.50
CA ILE A 64 5.83 -3.14 -15.93
C ILE A 64 7.35 -3.03 -16.07
N ALA A 65 8.11 -4.11 -15.83
CA ALA A 65 9.56 -4.13 -15.99
C ALA A 65 9.96 -3.74 -17.41
N ASN A 66 9.28 -4.28 -18.43
CA ASN A 66 9.50 -3.92 -19.83
C ASN A 66 9.32 -2.43 -20.10
N LYS A 67 8.31 -1.79 -19.50
CA LYS A 67 8.08 -0.33 -19.62
C LYS A 67 9.27 0.48 -19.15
N TYR A 68 9.93 0.03 -18.07
CA TYR A 68 11.11 0.70 -17.51
C TYR A 68 12.44 0.17 -18.05
N SER A 69 12.41 -0.66 -19.11
CA SER A 69 13.59 -1.27 -19.73
C SER A 69 14.43 -2.12 -18.75
N LEU A 70 13.78 -2.72 -17.75
CA LEU A 70 14.39 -3.65 -16.80
C LEU A 70 14.29 -5.09 -17.31
N ASN A 71 15.22 -5.93 -16.88
CA ASN A 71 15.10 -7.38 -17.08
C ASN A 71 13.95 -7.92 -16.20
N GLY A 72 12.92 -8.50 -16.83
CA GLY A 72 11.72 -8.95 -16.14
C GLY A 72 11.98 -10.08 -15.13
N GLU A 73 12.82 -11.06 -15.47
CA GLU A 73 13.16 -12.19 -14.58
C GLU A 73 13.93 -11.69 -13.36
N GLU A 74 14.96 -10.89 -13.57
CA GLU A 74 15.73 -10.27 -12.49
C GLU A 74 14.86 -9.38 -11.60
N THR A 75 13.93 -8.63 -12.21
CA THR A 75 12.97 -7.82 -11.46
C THR A 75 12.07 -8.67 -10.58
N LEU A 76 11.62 -9.84 -11.06
CA LEU A 76 10.83 -10.79 -10.25
C LEU A 76 11.66 -11.39 -9.12
N ASP A 77 12.93 -11.78 -9.38
CA ASP A 77 13.84 -12.35 -8.37
C ASP A 77 14.15 -11.35 -7.24
N ASN A 78 14.05 -10.06 -7.54
CA ASN A 78 14.20 -9.00 -6.56
C ASN A 78 12.92 -8.71 -5.74
N ILE A 79 11.81 -9.45 -5.96
CA ILE A 79 10.59 -9.33 -5.18
C ILE A 79 10.44 -10.54 -4.26
N ALA A 80 10.73 -10.36 -2.97
CA ALA A 80 10.42 -11.35 -1.95
C ALA A 80 8.90 -11.36 -1.70
N TYR A 81 8.23 -12.39 -2.18
CA TYR A 81 6.78 -12.54 -2.08
C TYR A 81 6.38 -13.51 -0.98
N ALA A 82 5.39 -13.13 -0.16
CA ALA A 82 4.79 -13.99 0.84
C ALA A 82 3.27 -13.86 0.85
N ARG A 83 2.57 -15.01 0.92
CA ARG A 83 1.11 -15.06 1.13
C ARG A 83 0.81 -15.16 2.60
N ALA A 84 0.01 -14.23 3.14
CA ALA A 84 -0.53 -14.30 4.50
C ALA A 84 -1.95 -14.90 4.49
N TYR A 85 -2.24 -15.78 5.44
CA TYR A 85 -3.52 -16.51 5.52
C TYR A 85 -4.39 -16.10 6.70
N ASN A 86 -3.79 -15.57 7.77
CA ASN A 86 -4.46 -15.01 8.94
C ASN A 86 -3.61 -13.90 9.54
N THR A 87 -4.13 -13.20 10.52
CA THR A 87 -3.48 -12.04 11.16
C THR A 87 -2.20 -12.42 11.91
N ASP A 88 -2.15 -13.59 12.57
CA ASP A 88 -0.95 -14.08 13.25
C ASP A 88 0.15 -14.39 12.24
N HIS A 89 -0.20 -15.07 11.14
CA HIS A 89 0.74 -15.33 10.05
C HIS A 89 1.25 -14.02 9.42
N GLN A 90 0.35 -13.05 9.17
CA GLN A 90 0.72 -11.73 8.67
C GLN A 90 1.76 -11.06 9.58
N THR A 91 1.60 -11.16 10.89
CA THR A 91 2.53 -10.61 11.87
C THR A 91 3.85 -11.40 11.91
N SER A 92 3.80 -12.74 11.85
CA SER A 92 5.01 -13.57 11.84
C SER A 92 5.89 -13.34 10.62
N LEU A 93 5.30 -12.99 9.46
CA LEU A 93 6.05 -12.64 8.26
C LEU A 93 6.91 -11.39 8.44
N LEU A 94 6.58 -10.47 9.35
CA LEU A 94 7.41 -9.30 9.64
C LEU A 94 8.73 -9.68 10.32
N ILE A 95 8.76 -10.78 11.10
CA ILE A 95 9.99 -11.29 11.70
C ILE A 95 10.92 -11.84 10.61
N GLN A 96 10.35 -12.56 9.64
CA GLN A 96 11.11 -13.05 8.48
C GLN A 96 11.59 -11.89 7.60
N ALA A 97 10.74 -10.85 7.42
CA ALA A 97 11.11 -9.64 6.72
C ALA A 97 12.33 -8.95 7.34
N ALA A 98 12.37 -8.82 8.67
CA ALA A 98 13.52 -8.25 9.39
C ALA A 98 14.80 -9.04 9.11
N ALA A 99 14.74 -10.38 9.17
CA ALA A 99 15.88 -11.24 8.86
C ALA A 99 16.39 -11.03 7.42
N MET A 100 15.47 -11.01 6.44
CA MET A 100 15.84 -10.78 5.03
C MET A 100 16.44 -9.37 4.81
N MET A 101 15.89 -8.35 5.45
CA MET A 101 16.37 -6.97 5.37
C MET A 101 17.74 -6.78 6.03
N SER A 102 18.11 -7.62 6.98
CA SER A 102 19.45 -7.61 7.57
C SER A 102 20.52 -8.23 6.65
N GLU A 103 20.13 -9.08 5.70
CA GLU A 103 21.04 -9.76 4.77
C GLU A 103 21.14 -9.06 3.40
N ALA A 104 20.09 -8.32 3.00
CA ALA A 104 20.04 -7.66 1.70
C ALA A 104 19.35 -6.31 1.77
N ARG A 105 19.70 -5.41 0.84
CA ARG A 105 19.05 -4.10 0.74
C ARG A 105 17.65 -4.21 0.17
N PHE A 106 16.67 -3.80 0.94
CA PHE A 106 15.30 -3.56 0.50
C PHE A 106 15.03 -2.05 0.46
N SER A 107 14.22 -1.60 -0.47
CA SER A 107 13.79 -0.20 -0.58
C SER A 107 12.32 -0.01 -0.21
N ILE A 108 11.51 -1.08 -0.36
CA ILE A 108 10.08 -1.01 -0.10
C ILE A 108 9.55 -2.33 0.51
N LEU A 109 8.61 -2.17 1.46
CA LEU A 109 7.77 -3.24 2.00
C LEU A 109 6.31 -2.91 1.69
N ILE A 110 5.61 -3.81 1.02
CA ILE A 110 4.21 -3.65 0.62
C ILE A 110 3.34 -4.68 1.35
N VAL A 111 2.21 -4.25 1.90
CA VAL A 111 1.18 -5.13 2.46
C VAL A 111 -0.15 -4.88 1.74
N ASP A 112 -0.54 -5.78 0.87
CA ASP A 112 -1.79 -5.69 0.09
C ASP A 112 -2.74 -6.86 0.42
N SER A 113 -3.69 -6.64 1.34
CA SER A 113 -4.07 -5.44 2.08
C SER A 113 -3.85 -5.64 3.60
N ALA A 114 -3.51 -4.55 4.30
CA ALA A 114 -3.26 -4.63 5.75
C ALA A 114 -4.50 -5.02 6.56
N MET A 115 -5.71 -4.72 6.08
CA MET A 115 -6.96 -4.86 6.83
C MET A 115 -7.81 -6.08 6.43
N ALA A 116 -7.51 -6.76 5.32
CA ALA A 116 -8.38 -7.82 4.82
C ALA A 116 -8.59 -8.95 5.85
N LEU A 117 -7.51 -9.46 6.41
CA LEU A 117 -7.54 -10.57 7.38
C LEU A 117 -8.16 -10.16 8.73
N TYR A 118 -8.02 -8.91 9.14
CA TYR A 118 -8.66 -8.39 10.36
C TYR A 118 -10.19 -8.34 10.29
N ARG A 119 -10.76 -8.41 9.10
CA ARG A 119 -12.22 -8.45 8.90
C ARG A 119 -12.78 -9.86 9.04
N THR A 120 -11.98 -10.88 8.77
CA THR A 120 -12.34 -12.28 8.84
C THR A 120 -12.04 -12.90 10.21
N ASP A 121 -10.83 -12.64 10.73
CA ASP A 121 -10.33 -13.26 11.96
C ASP A 121 -10.99 -12.68 13.23
N PHE A 122 -11.50 -11.44 13.16
CA PHE A 122 -12.17 -10.74 14.26
C PHE A 122 -13.60 -10.35 13.85
N ALA A 123 -14.43 -11.32 13.52
CA ALA A 123 -15.80 -11.10 13.06
C ALA A 123 -16.84 -11.11 14.21
N GLY A 124 -16.45 -11.53 15.41
CA GLY A 124 -17.33 -11.68 16.58
C GLY A 124 -17.74 -10.33 17.22
N ARG A 125 -18.95 -10.32 17.79
CA ARG A 125 -19.39 -9.21 18.66
C ARG A 125 -18.51 -9.19 19.91
N GLY A 126 -17.84 -8.07 20.19
CA GLY A 126 -16.95 -7.91 21.36
C GLY A 126 -15.46 -8.08 21.04
N GLU A 127 -15.08 -8.52 19.84
CA GLU A 127 -13.67 -8.69 19.44
C GLU A 127 -13.01 -7.40 18.98
N LEU A 128 -13.74 -6.28 18.94
CA LEU A 128 -13.21 -5.00 18.48
C LEU A 128 -11.94 -4.58 19.22
N ALA A 129 -11.93 -4.73 20.55
CA ALA A 129 -10.75 -4.35 21.37
C ALA A 129 -9.55 -5.22 21.05
N ALA A 130 -9.72 -6.55 20.96
CA ALA A 130 -8.66 -7.50 20.60
C ALA A 130 -8.11 -7.20 19.19
N ARG A 131 -8.99 -6.98 18.21
CA ARG A 131 -8.62 -6.56 16.86
C ARG A 131 -7.79 -5.29 16.85
N GLN A 132 -8.20 -4.27 17.60
CA GLN A 132 -7.49 -2.99 17.68
C GLN A 132 -6.11 -3.15 18.31
N ILE A 133 -5.99 -3.94 19.38
CA ILE A 133 -4.70 -4.21 20.03
C ILE A 133 -3.76 -4.92 19.06
N HIS A 134 -4.21 -5.98 18.42
CA HIS A 134 -3.41 -6.75 17.47
C HIS A 134 -3.00 -5.93 16.26
N LEU A 135 -3.94 -5.18 15.66
CA LEU A 135 -3.65 -4.26 14.56
C LEU A 135 -2.62 -3.19 14.95
N GLY A 136 -2.76 -2.61 16.15
CA GLY A 136 -1.80 -1.64 16.66
C GLY A 136 -0.40 -2.23 16.86
N GLN A 137 -0.29 -3.52 17.26
CA GLN A 137 1.00 -4.21 17.36
C GLN A 137 1.61 -4.43 15.97
N PHE A 138 0.82 -4.89 15.00
CA PHE A 138 1.25 -5.09 13.61
C PHE A 138 1.77 -3.79 12.99
N LEU A 139 1.02 -2.68 13.11
CA LEU A 139 1.43 -1.39 12.57
C LEU A 139 2.69 -0.83 13.23
N ARG A 140 2.85 -1.02 14.55
CA ARG A 140 4.09 -0.65 15.24
C ARG A 140 5.30 -1.46 14.76
N GLN A 141 5.12 -2.74 14.46
CA GLN A 141 6.20 -3.55 13.88
C GLN A 141 6.56 -3.08 12.46
N LEU A 142 5.57 -2.73 11.64
CA LEU A 142 5.83 -2.12 10.31
C LEU A 142 6.62 -0.83 10.43
N GLN A 143 6.23 0.07 11.36
CA GLN A 143 6.96 1.32 11.59
C GLN A 143 8.40 1.07 12.05
N ARG A 144 8.61 0.10 12.96
CA ARG A 144 9.96 -0.27 13.39
C ARG A 144 10.82 -0.76 12.22
N LEU A 145 10.28 -1.57 11.30
CA LEU A 145 11.01 -1.99 10.10
C LEU A 145 11.35 -0.81 9.20
N ALA A 146 10.40 0.13 9.02
CA ALA A 146 10.64 1.34 8.26
C ALA A 146 11.80 2.16 8.85
N ASP A 147 11.82 2.36 10.16
CA ASP A 147 12.84 3.13 10.87
C ASP A 147 14.20 2.42 10.88
N GLU A 148 14.21 1.12 11.18
CA GLU A 148 15.44 0.34 11.36
C GLU A 148 16.19 0.12 10.05
N PHE A 149 15.46 -0.18 8.97
CA PHE A 149 16.06 -0.51 7.66
C PHE A 149 15.98 0.64 6.64
N GLY A 150 15.34 1.76 6.99
CA GLY A 150 15.18 2.90 6.09
C GLY A 150 14.33 2.59 4.85
N VAL A 151 13.39 1.66 4.96
CA VAL A 151 12.51 1.25 3.87
C VAL A 151 11.23 2.08 3.84
N ALA A 152 10.65 2.25 2.65
CA ALA A 152 9.29 2.75 2.51
C ALA A 152 8.30 1.63 2.82
N VAL A 153 7.29 1.90 3.65
CA VAL A 153 6.21 0.93 3.90
C VAL A 153 4.94 1.42 3.22
N VAL A 154 4.36 0.58 2.36
CA VAL A 154 3.08 0.85 1.69
C VAL A 154 2.06 -0.17 2.14
N ILE A 155 0.94 0.30 2.66
CA ILE A 155 -0.20 -0.55 3.00
C ILE A 155 -1.40 -0.19 2.16
N THR A 156 -2.17 -1.18 1.72
CA THR A 156 -3.47 -0.92 1.12
C THR A 156 -4.59 -1.15 2.12
N ASN A 157 -5.67 -0.38 1.97
CA ASN A 157 -6.83 -0.44 2.82
C ASN A 157 -8.13 -0.26 2.01
N GLN A 158 -9.22 -0.82 2.53
CA GLN A 158 -10.56 -0.68 1.97
C GLN A 158 -11.33 0.42 2.70
N VAL A 159 -12.40 0.91 2.08
CA VAL A 159 -13.35 1.82 2.70
C VAL A 159 -14.57 1.06 3.21
N VAL A 160 -15.18 1.56 4.28
CA VAL A 160 -16.43 1.07 4.85
C VAL A 160 -17.47 2.18 4.81
N ALA A 161 -18.72 1.84 4.50
CA ALA A 161 -19.83 2.77 4.58
C ALA A 161 -20.06 3.15 6.05
N GLN A 162 -20.29 4.44 6.30
CA GLN A 162 -20.69 4.92 7.61
C GLN A 162 -22.21 4.72 7.76
N VAL A 163 -22.63 3.80 8.63
CA VAL A 163 -24.04 3.45 8.86
C VAL A 163 -24.67 4.35 9.93
N ASP A 164 -23.91 5.23 10.56
CA ASP A 164 -24.42 6.12 11.60
C ASP A 164 -25.34 7.19 10.98
N GLY A 165 -26.60 7.15 11.40
CA GLY A 165 -27.76 7.91 10.90
C GLY A 165 -27.74 9.43 11.07
N GLY A 166 -26.61 10.04 10.87
CA GLY A 166 -26.43 11.48 10.72
C GLY A 166 -25.82 11.76 9.36
N ALA A 167 -26.65 11.81 8.31
CA ALA A 167 -26.25 12.48 7.07
C ALA A 167 -25.96 13.94 7.42
N SER A 168 -24.72 14.22 7.85
CA SER A 168 -24.23 15.58 7.96
C SER A 168 -24.22 16.15 6.54
N MET A 169 -25.04 17.15 6.30
CA MET A 169 -25.08 17.93 5.04
C MET A 169 -23.72 18.49 4.63
N PHE A 170 -22.72 18.37 5.49
CA PHE A 170 -21.35 18.91 5.33
C PHE A 170 -20.29 17.85 5.02
N ASN A 171 -20.62 16.56 4.92
CA ASN A 171 -19.63 15.53 4.65
C ASN A 171 -19.99 14.81 3.34
N PRO A 172 -19.40 15.21 2.18
CA PRO A 172 -19.77 14.69 0.87
C PRO A 172 -19.32 13.25 0.61
N ASP A 173 -18.45 12.67 1.47
CA ASP A 173 -17.96 11.31 1.31
C ASP A 173 -18.38 10.43 2.51
N PRO A 174 -19.46 9.61 2.36
CA PRO A 174 -19.97 8.76 3.44
C PRO A 174 -19.07 7.54 3.70
N LYS A 175 -17.91 7.41 3.03
CA LYS A 175 -17.03 6.26 3.10
C LYS A 175 -15.74 6.62 3.82
N LYS A 176 -15.44 5.90 4.91
CA LYS A 176 -14.20 6.06 5.67
C LYS A 176 -13.27 4.87 5.47
N PRO A 177 -11.94 5.05 5.52
CA PRO A 177 -10.99 3.94 5.52
C PRO A 177 -11.24 3.03 6.72
N ALA A 178 -11.12 1.72 6.50
CA ALA A 178 -11.25 0.72 7.56
C ALA A 178 -10.12 0.85 8.59
N GLY A 179 -10.31 0.32 9.81
CA GLY A 179 -9.30 0.32 10.87
C GLY A 179 -9.35 1.51 11.83
N GLY A 180 -10.15 2.53 11.52
CA GLY A 180 -10.39 3.67 12.42
C GLY A 180 -9.14 4.47 12.75
N ASN A 181 -9.10 5.02 13.99
CA ASN A 181 -8.01 5.90 14.43
C ASN A 181 -6.64 5.22 14.51
N ILE A 182 -6.59 3.91 14.73
CA ILE A 182 -5.32 3.19 14.88
C ILE A 182 -4.51 3.24 13.59
N ILE A 183 -5.15 2.93 12.46
CA ILE A 183 -4.48 3.01 11.17
C ILE A 183 -4.22 4.46 10.74
N ALA A 184 -5.15 5.36 11.06
CA ALA A 184 -5.01 6.78 10.75
C ALA A 184 -3.80 7.42 11.46
N HIS A 185 -3.53 7.06 12.70
CA HIS A 185 -2.37 7.57 13.45
C HIS A 185 -1.06 6.86 13.10
N ALA A 186 -1.11 5.63 12.63
CA ALA A 186 0.09 4.89 12.21
C ALA A 186 0.58 5.30 10.83
N SER A 187 -0.32 5.75 9.95
CA SER A 187 0.00 6.14 8.58
C SER A 187 0.44 7.60 8.53
N CYS A 188 1.67 7.84 8.11
CA CYS A 188 2.22 9.19 7.96
C CYS A 188 1.57 9.93 6.78
N THR A 189 1.53 9.30 5.62
CA THR A 189 0.86 9.82 4.42
C THR A 189 -0.30 8.91 4.03
N ARG A 190 -1.44 9.51 3.71
CA ARG A 190 -2.67 8.80 3.35
C ARG A 190 -3.18 9.28 2.00
N LEU A 191 -3.35 8.35 1.07
CA LEU A 191 -3.74 8.61 -0.31
C LEU A 191 -5.08 7.96 -0.60
N GLN A 192 -6.07 8.76 -0.95
CA GLN A 192 -7.39 8.29 -1.36
C GLN A 192 -7.40 8.01 -2.87
N LEU A 193 -7.76 6.80 -3.24
CA LEU A 193 -7.94 6.41 -4.64
C LEU A 193 -9.42 6.31 -4.99
N ARG A 194 -9.81 6.95 -6.09
CA ARG A 194 -11.18 6.95 -6.62
C ARG A 194 -11.19 6.55 -8.09
N LYS A 195 -12.33 6.05 -8.57
CA LYS A 195 -12.55 5.81 -10.00
C LYS A 195 -12.72 7.14 -10.72
N GLY A 196 -12.05 7.26 -11.87
CA GLY A 196 -12.28 8.28 -12.88
C GLY A 196 -13.11 7.75 -14.04
N ARG A 197 -13.02 8.41 -15.18
CA ARG A 197 -13.66 7.96 -16.45
C ARG A 197 -12.78 6.91 -17.13
N GLY A 198 -13.37 5.84 -17.64
CA GLY A 198 -12.66 4.78 -18.35
C GLY A 198 -11.56 4.14 -17.49
N GLU A 199 -10.34 4.13 -18.03
CA GLU A 199 -9.15 3.59 -17.35
C GLU A 199 -8.53 4.57 -16.34
N ASN A 200 -9.01 5.81 -16.31
CA ASN A 200 -8.49 6.82 -15.40
C ASN A 200 -8.91 6.58 -13.95
N ARG A 201 -8.01 6.95 -13.05
CA ARG A 201 -8.20 6.94 -11.59
C ARG A 201 -7.73 8.27 -11.03
N ILE A 202 -8.29 8.65 -9.90
CA ILE A 202 -7.93 9.87 -9.18
C ILE A 202 -7.25 9.46 -7.89
N CYS A 203 -6.07 10.03 -7.64
CA CYS A 203 -5.34 9.92 -6.39
C CYS A 203 -5.35 11.29 -5.71
N LYS A 204 -5.88 11.35 -4.49
CA LYS A 204 -5.93 12.56 -3.66
C LYS A 204 -5.06 12.38 -2.43
N VAL A 205 -4.26 13.39 -2.10
CA VAL A 205 -3.63 13.50 -0.78
C VAL A 205 -4.74 13.73 0.24
N TYR A 206 -5.01 12.73 1.07
CA TYR A 206 -6.05 12.78 2.08
C TYR A 206 -5.51 13.34 3.40
N ASP A 207 -4.28 12.96 3.75
CA ASP A 207 -3.57 13.40 4.93
C ASP A 207 -2.06 13.24 4.70
N SER A 208 -1.27 14.26 5.08
CA SER A 208 0.19 14.22 4.99
C SER A 208 0.79 15.34 5.81
N PRO A 209 1.91 15.11 6.52
CA PRO A 209 2.61 16.16 7.27
C PRO A 209 3.42 17.10 6.36
N SER A 210 3.71 16.68 5.13
CA SER A 210 4.63 17.39 4.22
C SER A 210 4.00 17.81 2.90
N LEU A 211 2.89 17.18 2.49
CA LEU A 211 2.24 17.42 1.20
C LEU A 211 0.97 18.25 1.38
N ALA A 212 0.78 19.25 0.54
CA ALA A 212 -0.47 19.99 0.47
C ALA A 212 -1.60 19.10 -0.07
N GLU A 213 -2.84 19.41 0.33
CA GLU A 213 -4.03 18.78 -0.22
C GLU A 213 -4.09 19.03 -1.74
N SER A 214 -3.98 17.96 -2.51
CA SER A 214 -3.93 18.00 -3.97
C SER A 214 -4.42 16.67 -4.54
N GLU A 215 -4.78 16.67 -5.82
CA GLU A 215 -5.16 15.45 -6.52
C GLU A 215 -4.54 15.36 -7.90
N CYS A 216 -4.34 14.16 -8.41
CA CYS A 216 -3.97 13.88 -9.79
C CYS A 216 -4.78 12.76 -10.37
N THR A 217 -4.83 12.76 -11.69
CA THR A 217 -5.41 11.65 -12.45
C THR A 217 -4.29 10.81 -13.06
N PHE A 218 -4.45 9.50 -12.99
CA PHE A 218 -3.56 8.51 -13.60
C PHE A 218 -4.39 7.44 -14.31
N ALA A 219 -3.79 6.73 -15.26
CA ALA A 219 -4.42 5.62 -15.97
C ALA A 219 -3.81 4.28 -15.57
N ILE A 220 -4.65 3.22 -15.59
CA ILE A 220 -4.20 1.83 -15.44
C ILE A 220 -4.16 1.23 -16.85
N MET A 221 -2.94 1.01 -17.34
CA MET A 221 -2.67 0.49 -18.66
C MET A 221 -2.14 -0.95 -18.59
N GLU A 222 -1.99 -1.61 -19.73
CA GLU A 222 -1.43 -2.97 -19.80
C GLU A 222 0.00 -3.05 -19.26
N ASP A 223 0.77 -1.99 -19.41
CA ASP A 223 2.17 -1.85 -18.96
C ASP A 223 2.33 -1.20 -17.59
N GLY A 224 1.28 -1.08 -16.79
CA GLY A 224 1.32 -0.51 -15.44
C GLY A 224 0.54 0.79 -15.29
N ILE A 225 1.05 1.69 -14.46
CA ILE A 225 0.48 3.02 -14.23
C ILE A 225 1.10 4.00 -15.24
N SER A 226 0.25 4.84 -15.81
CA SER A 226 0.62 5.88 -16.78
C SER A 226 -0.08 7.20 -16.45
N ASP A 227 0.29 8.26 -17.15
CA ASP A 227 -0.44 9.51 -17.11
C ASP A 227 -1.89 9.33 -17.63
N ALA A 228 -2.76 10.24 -17.24
CA ALA A 228 -4.17 10.18 -17.62
C ALA A 228 -4.34 10.16 -19.14
N VAL A 229 -5.28 9.35 -19.62
CA VAL A 229 -5.70 9.35 -21.03
C VAL A 229 -6.82 10.38 -21.18
N GLU A 230 -6.68 11.29 -22.14
CA GLU A 230 -7.68 12.30 -22.50
C GLU A 230 -8.94 11.70 -23.15
#